data_ece7b33a03571854cdb8e9639426c1f3
#
_entry.id   ece7b33a03571854cdb8e9639426c1f3
#
_cell.length_a   1.000
_cell.length_b   1.000
_cell.length_c   1.000
_cell.angle_alpha   90.00
_cell.angle_beta   90.00
_cell.angle_gamma   90.00
#
_symmetry.space_group_name_H-M   'P 1'
#
loop_
_entity.id
_entity.type
_entity.pdbx_description
1 polymer ?
#
loop_
_entity_poly.entity_id
_entity_poly.type
_entity_poly.pdbx_seq_one_letter_code
_entity_poly.pdbx_strand_id
1 'polypeptide(L)'
;MQTASDQLEFEEAIRYRDLYNSVKQVAQKQKITDSDGEDKDIIALANDANDAVVQVFFVRDGKLMGREHFYMTHVSQTPKEQILQDFVKQFYAGTPFVPREIMLQTDIEDREVIEEWLTGRRGSRVYLRVPKIGSKEKLVELAARNAELILSKDKERIRREEGRTIGAVTV
;
A
#
# COMPACT_ATOMS: atom_id res chain seq x y z
N MET A 1 -28.34 20.24 3.36
CA MET A 1 -27.78 19.18 4.19
C MET A 1 -26.87 18.21 3.47
N GLN A 2 -27.03 18.01 2.19
CA GLN A 2 -26.10 17.22 1.38
C GLN A 2 -24.79 17.96 1.10
N THR A 3 -24.77 19.28 1.20
CA THR A 3 -23.64 20.12 0.84
C THR A 3 -22.39 19.88 1.68
N ALA A 4 -22.51 19.64 3.00
CA ALA A 4 -21.37 19.40 3.87
C ALA A 4 -20.73 18.02 3.59
N SER A 5 -21.55 17.02 3.33
CA SER A 5 -21.11 15.68 2.98
C SER A 5 -20.43 15.66 1.59
N ASP A 6 -21.03 16.38 0.64
CA ASP A 6 -20.49 16.51 -0.72
C ASP A 6 -19.16 17.25 -0.72
N GLN A 7 -19.01 18.29 0.12
CA GLN A 7 -17.75 19.02 0.28
C GLN A 7 -16.66 18.13 0.86
N LEU A 8 -16.98 17.30 1.86
CA LEU A 8 -16.04 16.37 2.45
C LEU A 8 -15.55 15.34 1.45
N GLU A 9 -16.46 14.78 0.67
CA GLU A 9 -16.13 13.83 -0.39
C GLU A 9 -15.27 14.49 -1.48
N PHE A 10 -15.58 15.72 -1.82
CA PHE A 10 -14.83 16.49 -2.81
C PHE A 10 -13.42 16.78 -2.33
N GLU A 11 -13.25 17.21 -1.06
CA GLU A 11 -11.95 17.45 -0.47
C GLU A 11 -11.09 16.19 -0.41
N GLU A 12 -11.69 15.06 -0.04
CA GLU A 12 -11.02 13.78 -0.02
C GLU A 12 -10.57 13.34 -1.42
N ALA A 13 -11.43 13.53 -2.42
CA ALA A 13 -11.09 13.24 -3.81
C ALA A 13 -9.90 14.08 -4.29
N ILE A 14 -9.84 15.35 -3.89
CA ILE A 14 -8.70 16.22 -4.19
C ILE A 14 -7.44 15.71 -3.52
N ARG A 15 -7.50 15.32 -2.25
CA ARG A 15 -6.35 14.78 -1.52
C ARG A 15 -5.81 13.50 -2.17
N TYR A 16 -6.70 12.59 -2.57
CA TYR A 16 -6.29 11.36 -3.24
C TYR A 16 -5.67 11.66 -4.61
N ARG A 17 -6.24 12.60 -5.34
CA ARG A 17 -5.70 13.01 -6.63
C ARG A 17 -4.34 13.65 -6.49
N ASP A 18 -4.15 14.53 -5.49
CA ASP A 18 -2.87 15.17 -5.23
C ASP A 18 -1.81 14.14 -4.84
N LEU A 19 -2.17 13.19 -3.99
CA LEU A 19 -1.27 12.11 -3.59
C LEU A 19 -0.91 11.23 -4.80
N TYR A 20 -1.89 10.89 -5.61
CA TYR A 20 -1.68 10.12 -6.84
C TYR A 20 -0.74 10.85 -7.80
N ASN A 21 -0.96 12.14 -8.00
CA ASN A 21 -0.11 12.96 -8.88
C ASN A 21 1.32 13.04 -8.33
N SER A 22 1.48 13.15 -7.01
CA SER A 22 2.79 13.17 -6.37
C SER A 22 3.54 11.87 -6.61
N VAL A 23 2.87 10.73 -6.44
CA VAL A 23 3.46 9.42 -6.71
C VAL A 23 3.83 9.28 -8.18
N LYS A 24 2.94 9.72 -9.07
CA LYS A 24 3.18 9.69 -10.51
C LYS A 24 4.41 10.52 -10.90
N GLN A 25 4.56 11.72 -10.32
CA GLN A 25 5.72 12.58 -10.57
C GLN A 25 7.02 11.92 -10.11
N VAL A 26 7.02 11.32 -8.91
CA VAL A 26 8.20 10.64 -8.39
C VAL A 26 8.55 9.45 -9.26
N ALA A 27 7.56 8.67 -9.68
CA ALA A 27 7.77 7.53 -10.57
C ALA A 27 8.33 7.96 -11.92
N GLN A 28 7.85 9.07 -12.49
CA GLN A 28 8.35 9.62 -13.75
C GLN A 28 9.80 10.12 -13.63
N LYS A 29 10.11 10.80 -12.53
CA LYS A 29 11.49 11.23 -12.26
C LYS A 29 12.43 10.04 -12.14
N GLN A 30 11.97 8.97 -11.49
CA GLN A 30 12.74 7.76 -11.38
C GLN A 30 12.98 7.11 -12.74
N LYS A 31 12.02 7.16 -13.63
CA LYS A 31 12.18 6.67 -15.00
C LYS A 31 13.25 7.47 -15.77
N ILE A 32 13.33 8.78 -15.55
CA ILE A 32 14.35 9.63 -16.19
C ILE A 32 15.75 9.27 -15.72
N THR A 33 15.91 8.93 -14.43
CA THR A 33 17.20 8.54 -13.85
C THR A 33 17.52 7.06 -14.07
N ASP A 34 16.50 6.23 -14.26
CA ASP A 34 16.62 4.78 -14.42
C ASP A 34 16.14 4.44 -15.82
N SER A 35 17.07 4.34 -16.75
CA SER A 35 16.79 4.19 -18.19
C SER A 35 16.15 2.85 -18.56
N ASP A 36 16.02 1.92 -17.62
CA ASP A 36 15.62 0.55 -17.91
C ASP A 36 14.11 0.30 -17.86
N GLY A 37 13.31 1.28 -17.43
CA GLY A 37 11.86 1.16 -17.42
C GLY A 37 11.35 -0.07 -16.68
N GLU A 38 11.88 -0.34 -15.50
CA GLU A 38 11.60 -1.55 -14.76
C GLU A 38 10.21 -1.58 -14.12
N ASP A 39 9.71 -2.77 -13.93
CA ASP A 39 8.48 -3.02 -13.18
C ASP A 39 8.78 -3.11 -11.69
N LYS A 40 7.96 -2.43 -10.89
CA LYS A 40 8.12 -2.39 -9.44
C LYS A 40 6.75 -2.39 -8.77
N ASP A 41 6.66 -3.07 -7.64
CA ASP A 41 5.54 -2.90 -6.72
C ASP A 41 6.06 -2.20 -5.47
N ILE A 42 5.31 -1.24 -4.97
CA ILE A 42 5.67 -0.50 -3.76
C ILE A 42 4.62 -0.81 -2.72
N ILE A 43 5.04 -1.37 -1.60
CA ILE A 43 4.14 -1.87 -0.57
C ILE A 43 4.48 -1.21 0.77
N ALA A 44 3.49 -0.55 1.35
CA ALA A 44 3.61 0.06 2.66
C ALA A 44 2.30 -0.13 3.42
N LEU A 45 2.34 0.02 4.72
CA LEU A 45 1.16 -0.15 5.54
C LEU A 45 1.07 0.91 6.63
N ALA A 46 -0.14 1.13 7.08
CA ALA A 46 -0.45 1.84 8.33
C ALA A 46 -1.26 0.89 9.20
N ASN A 47 -1.01 0.92 10.50
CA ASN A 47 -1.73 0.08 11.43
C ASN A 47 -2.08 0.85 12.68
N ASP A 48 -3.16 0.43 13.33
CA ASP A 48 -3.52 0.88 14.66
C ASP A 48 -3.57 -0.32 15.61
N ALA A 49 -4.28 -0.18 16.74
CA ALA A 49 -4.33 -1.25 17.73
C ALA A 49 -4.94 -2.55 17.21
N ASN A 50 -5.87 -2.49 16.25
CA ASN A 50 -6.66 -3.64 15.83
C ASN A 50 -6.56 -3.97 14.34
N ASP A 51 -6.37 -2.96 13.50
CA ASP A 51 -6.48 -3.09 12.05
C ASP A 51 -5.28 -2.51 11.34
N ALA A 52 -5.08 -2.95 10.10
CA ALA A 52 -4.05 -2.40 9.23
C ALA A 52 -4.60 -2.18 7.83
N VAL A 53 -4.05 -1.20 7.14
CA VAL A 53 -4.27 -0.98 5.70
C VAL A 53 -2.93 -1.11 5.00
N VAL A 54 -2.87 -1.95 3.99
CA VAL A 54 -1.69 -2.09 3.15
C VAL A 54 -1.98 -1.42 1.82
N GLN A 55 -1.11 -0.52 1.42
CA GLN A 55 -1.20 0.18 0.14
C GLN A 55 -0.16 -0.39 -0.81
N VAL A 56 -0.60 -0.73 -2.02
CA VAL A 56 0.28 -1.18 -3.10
C VAL A 56 0.20 -0.19 -4.25
N PHE A 57 1.34 0.25 -4.74
CA PHE A 57 1.45 1.00 -5.99
C PHE A 57 2.12 0.13 -7.03
N PHE A 58 1.52 0.07 -8.22
CA PHE A 58 2.01 -0.71 -9.34
C PHE A 58 2.72 0.20 -10.34
N VAL A 59 4.03 0.04 -10.46
CA VAL A 59 4.85 0.75 -11.43
C VAL A 59 5.21 -0.24 -12.54
N ARG A 60 4.88 0.13 -13.78
CA ARG A 60 5.16 -0.70 -14.96
C ARG A 60 5.83 0.17 -16.00
N ASP A 61 6.98 -0.30 -16.49
CA ASP A 61 7.81 0.45 -17.45
C ASP A 61 8.14 1.86 -16.91
N GLY A 62 8.44 1.95 -15.62
CA GLY A 62 8.76 3.20 -14.94
C GLY A 62 7.59 4.15 -14.70
N LYS A 63 6.36 3.73 -15.01
CA LYS A 63 5.15 4.56 -14.85
C LYS A 63 4.21 3.96 -13.82
N LEU A 64 3.60 4.82 -13.03
CA LEU A 64 2.57 4.40 -12.10
C LEU A 64 1.31 4.02 -12.88
N MET A 65 0.99 2.73 -12.87
CA MET A 65 -0.14 2.19 -13.64
C MET A 65 -1.39 1.97 -12.79
N GLY A 66 -1.26 1.85 -11.48
CA GLY A 66 -2.40 1.66 -10.63
C GLY A 66 -2.03 1.60 -9.17
N ARG A 67 -3.06 1.50 -8.35
CA ARG A 67 -2.92 1.36 -6.90
C ARG A 67 -4.07 0.55 -6.36
N GLU A 68 -3.81 -0.20 -5.31
CA GLU A 68 -4.81 -0.95 -4.56
C GLU A 68 -4.50 -0.88 -3.08
N HIS A 69 -5.53 -0.99 -2.26
CA HIS A 69 -5.36 -1.08 -0.82
C HIS A 69 -6.13 -2.28 -0.27
N PHE A 70 -5.62 -2.82 0.83
CA PHE A 70 -6.15 -4.04 1.43
C PHE A 70 -6.30 -3.83 2.93
N TYR A 71 -7.38 -4.34 3.48
CA TYR A 71 -7.63 -4.30 4.92
C TYR A 71 -7.17 -5.59 5.56
N MET A 72 -6.46 -5.47 6.67
CA MET A 72 -6.10 -6.61 7.51
C MET A 72 -6.67 -6.37 8.89
N THR A 73 -7.57 -7.25 9.32
CA THR A 73 -8.22 -7.17 10.62
C THR A 73 -7.57 -8.11 11.62
N HIS A 74 -7.81 -7.86 12.92
CA HIS A 74 -7.29 -8.70 13.99
C HIS A 74 -5.76 -8.80 14.01
N VAL A 75 -5.10 -7.67 13.76
CA VAL A 75 -3.63 -7.59 13.78
C VAL A 75 -3.10 -7.05 15.09
N SER A 76 -3.93 -7.00 16.14
CA SER A 76 -3.49 -6.54 17.46
C SER A 76 -2.31 -7.36 17.95
N GLN A 77 -1.32 -6.68 18.54
CA GLN A 77 -0.08 -7.29 19.03
C GLN A 77 0.79 -7.92 17.94
N THR A 78 0.45 -7.73 16.66
CA THR A 78 1.28 -8.22 15.58
C THR A 78 2.23 -7.11 15.13
N PRO A 79 3.54 -7.35 15.11
CA PRO A 79 4.49 -6.35 14.63
C PRO A 79 4.25 -5.98 13.18
N LYS A 80 4.57 -4.74 12.83
CA LYS A 80 4.41 -4.21 11.46
C LYS A 80 5.13 -5.10 10.44
N GLU A 81 6.31 -5.57 10.77
CA GLU A 81 7.13 -6.44 9.92
C GLU A 81 6.42 -7.76 9.61
N GLN A 82 5.75 -8.32 10.61
CA GLN A 82 5.00 -9.56 10.44
C GLN A 82 3.75 -9.35 9.59
N ILE A 83 3.04 -8.26 9.80
CA ILE A 83 1.86 -7.91 8.98
C ILE A 83 2.28 -7.78 7.51
N LEU A 84 3.38 -7.08 7.26
CA LEU A 84 3.89 -6.86 5.92
C LEU A 84 4.31 -8.17 5.25
N GLN A 85 5.01 -9.02 6.00
CA GLN A 85 5.43 -10.33 5.51
C GLN A 85 4.24 -11.22 5.14
N ASP A 86 3.26 -11.31 6.01
CA ASP A 86 2.05 -12.10 5.76
C ASP A 86 1.30 -11.58 4.54
N PHE A 87 1.22 -10.27 4.40
CA PHE A 87 0.60 -9.65 3.24
C PHE A 87 1.33 -10.02 1.94
N VAL A 88 2.65 -9.90 1.92
CA VAL A 88 3.46 -10.21 0.73
C VAL A 88 3.25 -11.66 0.31
N LYS A 89 3.26 -12.58 1.24
CA LYS A 89 3.02 -14.00 0.96
C LYS A 89 1.65 -14.22 0.34
N GLN A 90 0.61 -13.68 0.94
CA GLN A 90 -0.77 -13.87 0.48
C GLN A 90 -1.01 -13.19 -0.87
N PHE A 91 -0.52 -11.98 -1.01
CA PHE A 91 -0.74 -11.18 -2.22
C PHE A 91 -0.11 -11.85 -3.45
N TYR A 92 1.14 -12.24 -3.35
CA TYR A 92 1.85 -12.85 -4.49
C TYR A 92 1.48 -14.31 -4.70
N ALA A 93 0.95 -15.00 -3.70
CA ALA A 93 0.38 -16.34 -3.90
C ALA A 93 -0.85 -16.29 -4.79
N GLY A 94 -1.65 -15.23 -4.70
CA GLY A 94 -2.86 -15.05 -5.50
C GLY A 94 -2.68 -14.21 -6.76
N THR A 95 -1.49 -13.71 -7.03
CA THR A 95 -1.23 -12.80 -8.14
C THR A 95 -0.38 -13.51 -9.21
N PRO A 96 -0.84 -13.57 -10.48
CA PRO A 96 -0.07 -14.25 -11.52
C PRO A 96 1.19 -13.50 -11.95
N PHE A 97 1.21 -12.18 -11.81
CA PHE A 97 2.34 -11.37 -12.22
C PHE A 97 3.21 -11.00 -11.02
N VAL A 98 4.52 -11.22 -11.15
CA VAL A 98 5.51 -10.81 -10.14
C VAL A 98 6.47 -9.84 -10.80
N PRO A 99 6.62 -8.60 -10.27
CA PRO A 99 7.56 -7.64 -10.82
C PRO A 99 9.00 -8.01 -10.47
N ARG A 100 9.94 -7.37 -11.14
CA ARG A 100 11.35 -7.59 -10.87
C ARG A 100 11.77 -7.07 -9.49
N GLU A 101 11.18 -5.97 -9.04
CA GLU A 101 11.54 -5.33 -7.77
C GLU A 101 10.29 -5.07 -6.95
N ILE A 102 10.40 -5.36 -5.66
CA ILE A 102 9.35 -5.07 -4.68
C ILE A 102 9.98 -4.22 -3.59
N MET A 103 9.47 -3.01 -3.42
CA MET A 103 9.96 -2.07 -2.41
C MET A 103 9.06 -2.14 -1.19
N LEU A 104 9.65 -2.35 -0.04
CA LEU A 104 8.95 -2.51 1.24
C LEU A 104 9.29 -1.35 2.17
N GLN A 105 8.34 -1.01 3.02
CA GLN A 105 8.49 0.03 4.03
C GLN A 105 9.48 -0.37 5.12
N THR A 106 9.50 -1.63 5.48
CA THR A 106 10.39 -2.18 6.49
C THR A 106 10.86 -3.56 6.07
N ASP A 107 11.98 -4.00 6.65
CA ASP A 107 12.48 -5.33 6.39
C ASP A 107 11.57 -6.39 6.99
N ILE A 108 11.57 -7.56 6.39
CA ILE A 108 10.79 -8.72 6.83
C ILE A 108 11.73 -9.87 7.17
N GLU A 109 11.32 -10.68 8.13
CA GLU A 109 12.18 -11.75 8.68
C GLU A 109 12.62 -12.75 7.61
N ASP A 110 11.68 -13.19 6.77
CA ASP A 110 11.92 -14.22 5.74
C ASP A 110 12.20 -13.60 4.37
N ARG A 111 12.83 -12.45 4.30
CA ARG A 111 13.06 -11.75 3.04
C ARG A 111 13.76 -12.60 2.00
N GLU A 112 14.82 -13.29 2.37
CA GLU A 112 15.59 -14.12 1.44
C GLU A 112 14.78 -15.31 0.93
N VAL A 113 14.04 -15.97 1.80
CA VAL A 113 13.20 -17.10 1.45
C VAL A 113 12.09 -16.67 0.47
N ILE A 114 11.45 -15.54 0.77
CA ILE A 114 10.38 -15.00 -0.08
C ILE A 114 10.96 -14.57 -1.43
N GLU A 115 12.12 -13.95 -1.44
CA GLU A 115 12.82 -13.57 -2.67
C GLU A 115 13.07 -14.77 -3.58
N GLU A 116 13.55 -15.87 -3.02
CA GLU A 116 13.78 -17.12 -3.76
C GLU A 116 12.48 -17.69 -4.31
N TRP A 117 11.44 -17.71 -3.49
CA TRP A 117 10.12 -18.18 -3.91
C TRP A 117 9.58 -17.37 -5.07
N LEU A 118 9.64 -16.05 -4.99
CA LEU A 118 9.16 -15.15 -6.04
C LEU A 118 10.02 -15.26 -7.30
N THR A 119 11.32 -15.42 -7.14
CA THR A 119 12.23 -15.65 -8.26
C THR A 119 11.86 -16.92 -9.02
N GLY A 120 11.54 -17.99 -8.30
CA GLY A 120 11.06 -19.23 -8.90
C GLY A 120 9.74 -19.06 -9.63
N ARG A 121 8.81 -18.32 -9.06
CA ARG A 121 7.51 -18.06 -9.69
C ARG A 121 7.61 -17.20 -10.93
N ARG A 122 8.47 -16.19 -10.90
CA ARG A 122 8.67 -15.32 -12.06
C ARG A 122 9.47 -15.99 -13.16
N GLY A 123 10.39 -16.88 -12.79
CA GLY A 123 11.35 -17.47 -13.73
C GLY A 123 12.58 -16.59 -13.97
N SER A 124 12.70 -15.48 -13.26
CA SER A 124 13.86 -14.58 -13.29
C SER A 124 13.98 -13.88 -11.96
N ARG A 125 15.14 -13.26 -11.68
CA ARG A 125 15.45 -12.68 -10.37
C ARG A 125 14.44 -11.63 -9.94
N VAL A 126 13.99 -11.76 -8.69
CA VAL A 126 13.14 -10.78 -7.99
C VAL A 126 13.92 -10.25 -6.79
N TYR A 127 13.86 -8.93 -6.59
CA TYR A 127 14.51 -8.27 -5.47
C TYR A 127 13.48 -7.68 -4.52
N LEU A 128 13.60 -8.04 -3.24
CA LEU A 128 12.89 -7.37 -2.16
C LEU A 128 13.82 -6.34 -1.54
N ARG A 129 13.45 -5.07 -1.58
CA ARG A 129 14.32 -3.98 -1.12
C ARG A 129 13.58 -3.07 -0.15
N VAL A 130 14.33 -2.57 0.83
CA VAL A 130 13.85 -1.56 1.78
C VAL A 130 14.66 -0.29 1.53
N PRO A 131 14.18 0.62 0.66
CA PRO A 131 14.92 1.84 0.36
C PRO A 131 14.92 2.77 1.57
N LYS A 132 16.07 3.37 1.86
CA LYS A 132 16.25 4.25 3.02
C LYS A 132 16.54 5.69 2.63
N ILE A 133 16.91 5.94 1.39
CA ILE A 133 17.23 7.28 0.89
C ILE A 133 16.78 7.42 -0.57
N GLY A 134 16.57 8.64 -1.00
CA GLY A 134 16.33 8.97 -2.40
C GLY A 134 14.88 8.89 -2.83
N SER A 135 14.66 8.84 -4.14
CA SER A 135 13.33 8.84 -4.72
C SER A 135 12.55 7.55 -4.45
N LYS A 136 13.25 6.43 -4.31
CA LYS A 136 12.61 5.14 -4.00
C LYS A 136 12.01 5.15 -2.59
N GLU A 137 12.72 5.71 -1.62
CA GLU A 137 12.23 5.86 -0.26
C GLU A 137 11.01 6.78 -0.21
N LYS A 138 11.01 7.84 -1.01
CA LYS A 138 9.88 8.77 -1.11
C LYS A 138 8.62 8.09 -1.64
N LEU A 139 8.75 7.16 -2.56
CA LEU A 139 7.62 6.38 -3.06
C LEU A 139 7.02 5.51 -1.97
N VAL A 140 7.86 4.86 -1.18
CA VAL A 140 7.42 4.05 -0.04
C VAL A 140 6.73 4.92 1.01
N GLU A 141 7.29 6.09 1.30
CA GLU A 141 6.70 7.06 2.22
C GLU A 141 5.31 7.52 1.77
N LEU A 142 5.15 7.80 0.49
CA LEU A 142 3.86 8.18 -0.07
C LEU A 142 2.84 7.06 0.05
N ALA A 143 3.26 5.83 -0.17
CA ALA A 143 2.39 4.67 0.02
C ALA A 143 1.96 4.53 1.49
N ALA A 144 2.88 4.72 2.42
CA ALA A 144 2.59 4.67 3.85
C ALA A 144 1.60 5.77 4.26
N ARG A 145 1.80 7.00 3.77
CA ARG A 145 0.88 8.11 4.04
C ARG A 145 -0.51 7.85 3.49
N ASN A 146 -0.59 7.28 2.29
CA ASN A 146 -1.87 6.94 1.70
C ASN A 146 -2.57 5.86 2.54
N ALA A 147 -1.84 4.88 3.02
CA ALA A 147 -2.38 3.86 3.92
C ALA A 147 -2.93 4.49 5.21
N GLU A 148 -2.21 5.44 5.79
CA GLU A 148 -2.67 6.17 6.99
C GLU A 148 -3.97 6.93 6.74
N LEU A 149 -4.07 7.61 5.60
CA LEU A 149 -5.28 8.35 5.23
C LEU A 149 -6.48 7.42 5.08
N ILE A 150 -6.29 6.30 4.43
CA ILE A 150 -7.34 5.31 4.24
C ILE A 150 -7.78 4.73 5.58
N LEU A 151 -6.84 4.38 6.44
CA LEU A 151 -7.13 3.83 7.76
C LEU A 151 -7.91 4.81 8.62
N SER A 152 -7.52 6.08 8.66
CA SER A 152 -8.23 7.12 9.40
C SER A 152 -9.65 7.33 8.88
N LYS A 153 -9.82 7.39 7.57
CA LYS A 153 -11.10 7.57 6.92
C LYS A 153 -12.06 6.43 7.23
N ASP A 154 -11.58 5.22 7.12
CA ASP A 154 -12.42 4.05 7.35
C ASP A 154 -12.78 3.86 8.81
N LYS A 155 -11.91 4.26 9.72
CA LYS A 155 -12.25 4.27 11.14
C LYS A 155 -13.40 5.23 11.46
N GLU A 156 -13.37 6.42 10.90
CA GLU A 156 -14.47 7.36 11.08
C GLU A 156 -15.76 6.83 10.49
N ARG A 157 -15.68 6.21 9.34
CA ARG A 157 -16.81 5.59 8.67
C ARG A 157 -17.40 4.42 9.49
N ILE A 158 -16.55 3.56 10.00
CA ILE A 158 -16.93 2.42 10.84
C ILE A 158 -17.58 2.93 12.13
N ARG A 159 -17.02 3.96 12.77
CA ARG A 159 -17.62 4.57 13.95
C ARG A 159 -19.01 5.11 13.67
N ARG A 160 -19.23 5.76 12.54
CA ARG A 160 -20.53 6.27 12.13
C ARG A 160 -21.51 5.14 11.88
N GLU A 161 -21.08 4.08 11.22
CA GLU A 161 -21.91 2.91 10.94
C GLU A 161 -22.24 2.15 12.22
N GLU A 162 -21.27 1.97 13.12
CA GLU A 162 -21.51 1.35 14.43
C GLU A 162 -22.48 2.17 15.26
N GLY A 163 -22.34 3.49 15.25
CA GLY A 163 -23.28 4.38 15.93
C GLY A 163 -24.71 4.27 15.39
N ARG A 164 -24.87 4.00 14.09
CA ARG A 164 -26.18 3.81 13.47
C ARG A 164 -26.72 2.41 13.68
N THR A 165 -25.88 1.41 13.69
CA THR A 165 -26.28 0.01 13.73
C THR A 165 -26.36 -0.58 15.13
N ILE A 166 -25.83 0.07 16.15
CA ILE A 166 -25.95 -0.38 17.54
C ILE A 166 -27.42 -0.53 17.94
N GLY A 167 -28.27 0.43 17.53
CA GLY A 167 -29.70 0.32 17.76
C GLY A 167 -30.38 -0.81 17.00
N ALA A 168 -29.88 -1.12 15.81
CA ALA A 168 -30.41 -2.19 14.96
C ALA A 168 -29.92 -3.57 15.39
N VAL A 169 -28.71 -3.68 15.88
CA VAL A 169 -28.09 -4.95 16.31
C VAL A 169 -28.66 -5.41 17.65
N THR A 170 -29.06 -4.49 18.51
CA THR A 170 -29.66 -4.82 19.81
C THR A 170 -31.11 -5.24 19.71
N VAL A 171 -31.71 -5.11 18.55
CA VAL A 171 -33.02 -5.60 18.26
C VAL A 171 -32.97 -7.05 17.77
#